data_374e357fb5c9022602078a733b6290db
#
_entry.id   374e357fb5c9022602078a733b6290db
#
_cell.length_a   1.000
_cell.length_b   1.000
_cell.length_c   1.000
_cell.angle_alpha   90.00
_cell.angle_beta   90.00
_cell.angle_gamma   90.00
#
_symmetry.space_group_name_H-M   'P 1'
#
loop_
_entity.id
_entity.type
_entity.pdbx_description
1 polymer ?
#
loop_
_entity_poly.entity_id
_entity_poly.type
_entity_poly.pdbx_seq_one_letter_code
_entity_poly.pdbx_strand_id
1 'polypeptide(L)'
;MALLKCPECAHDVSDKAVSCPNCGYPMNTPSSTKPRIRNGKPTKLPNGYGSIVKLSGKRSKPFRAVKTDKWVFDPVTRRSKQIRFTIGYYTTREEAMIALAEYNKNPYDINADNITFSEVYEKWSESYFPTLSNPSSIRTVKAAYGHCNGLYNMRMCDIRVSHLEGTIINAQVGDSTKNRMKSLFNMLYKYAVAHDIVEKDYASVMFANGNPIKRSRIREAIPFSQEEIQMLWDNLHQIPFVDMILIEIYSGWRPQELAILKMKDVDIKAGTMRGGLKTEAGKNRIIPIHPLIKPLIADRIREAAALQSKHLFNDVNGQQGTYMTYDKYRSRFDKVMKRLNLKHHPHETRHTFITKAKSCGVDEYILKLIVGHAIDDITEKVYTHRTIEQLKAEMEKITK
;
A
#
# COMPACT_ATOMS: atom_id res chain seq x y z
N MET A 1 -37.46 -84.89 25.74
CA MET A 1 -36.37 -83.99 25.41
C MET A 1 -35.79 -84.44 24.09
N ALA A 2 -35.76 -83.56 23.11
CA ALA A 2 -35.16 -83.90 21.83
C ALA A 2 -33.63 -83.67 21.93
N LEU A 3 -32.86 -84.62 21.37
CA LEU A 3 -31.42 -84.51 21.27
C LEU A 3 -31.08 -84.02 19.84
N LEU A 4 -30.19 -83.08 19.75
CA LEU A 4 -29.64 -82.56 18.50
C LEU A 4 -28.17 -82.98 18.41
N LYS A 5 -27.66 -83.22 17.21
CA LYS A 5 -26.23 -83.43 16.98
C LYS A 5 -25.52 -82.12 16.94
N CYS A 6 -24.44 -81.98 17.69
CA CYS A 6 -23.59 -80.77 17.63
C CYS A 6 -22.95 -80.67 16.24
N PRO A 7 -23.06 -79.56 15.53
CA PRO A 7 -22.49 -79.37 14.20
C PRO A 7 -20.96 -79.47 14.14
N GLU A 8 -20.29 -79.24 15.26
CA GLU A 8 -18.81 -79.20 15.33
C GLU A 8 -18.24 -80.61 15.66
N CYS A 9 -18.78 -81.25 16.67
CA CYS A 9 -18.22 -82.54 17.20
C CYS A 9 -19.15 -83.73 17.15
N ALA A 10 -20.34 -83.59 16.54
CA ALA A 10 -21.38 -84.63 16.40
C ALA A 10 -21.91 -85.27 17.70
N HIS A 11 -21.55 -84.71 18.88
CA HIS A 11 -22.06 -85.16 20.19
C HIS A 11 -23.54 -84.81 20.33
N ASP A 12 -24.30 -85.79 20.97
CA ASP A 12 -25.72 -85.52 21.22
C ASP A 12 -25.93 -84.51 22.34
N VAL A 13 -26.60 -83.45 22.02
CA VAL A 13 -26.80 -82.32 22.90
C VAL A 13 -28.28 -81.97 23.01
N SER A 14 -28.77 -81.66 24.19
CA SER A 14 -30.13 -81.21 24.39
C SER A 14 -30.51 -80.03 23.54
N ASP A 15 -31.72 -80.08 22.95
CA ASP A 15 -32.31 -78.98 22.20
C ASP A 15 -32.41 -77.60 22.96
N LYS A 16 -32.26 -77.70 24.29
CA LYS A 16 -32.27 -76.53 25.20
C LYS A 16 -30.87 -76.09 25.66
N ALA A 17 -29.81 -76.79 25.25
CA ALA A 17 -28.47 -76.46 25.67
C ALA A 17 -27.99 -75.16 25.00
N VAL A 18 -27.40 -74.27 25.75
CA VAL A 18 -26.86 -73.05 25.28
C VAL A 18 -25.55 -73.23 24.49
N SER A 19 -24.80 -74.31 24.92
CA SER A 19 -23.53 -74.67 24.24
C SER A 19 -23.36 -76.19 24.34
N CYS A 20 -22.56 -76.75 23.43
CA CYS A 20 -22.21 -78.12 23.46
C CYS A 20 -21.32 -78.46 24.67
N PRO A 21 -21.69 -79.40 25.53
CA PRO A 21 -20.89 -79.76 26.73
C PRO A 21 -19.55 -80.40 26.41
N ASN A 22 -19.40 -80.90 25.18
CA ASN A 22 -18.18 -81.62 24.76
C ASN A 22 -17.14 -80.65 24.13
N CYS A 23 -17.56 -79.72 23.25
CA CYS A 23 -16.64 -78.85 22.51
C CYS A 23 -16.91 -77.38 22.72
N GLY A 24 -17.93 -77.01 23.50
CA GLY A 24 -18.24 -75.59 23.75
C GLY A 24 -18.96 -74.85 22.61
N TYR A 25 -19.29 -75.53 21.49
CA TYR A 25 -19.97 -74.94 20.36
C TYR A 25 -21.35 -74.36 20.79
N PRO A 26 -21.63 -73.07 20.48
CA PRO A 26 -22.91 -72.45 20.86
C PRO A 26 -24.07 -73.08 20.07
N MET A 27 -24.96 -73.77 20.77
CA MET A 27 -26.12 -74.53 20.17
C MET A 27 -27.33 -73.60 19.94
N ASN A 28 -27.50 -72.53 20.71
CA ASN A 28 -28.53 -71.52 20.55
C ASN A 28 -27.91 -70.26 20.10
N THR A 29 -27.58 -70.14 18.81
CA THR A 29 -27.53 -68.81 18.19
C THR A 29 -28.97 -68.41 17.91
N PRO A 30 -29.48 -67.33 18.51
CA PRO A 30 -30.73 -66.71 18.06
C PRO A 30 -30.58 -66.43 16.57
N SER A 31 -31.52 -66.98 15.75
CA SER A 31 -31.57 -66.72 14.31
C SER A 31 -31.27 -65.25 14.06
N SER A 32 -30.37 -65.02 13.11
CA SER A 32 -29.95 -63.64 12.67
C SER A 32 -31.17 -62.78 12.35
N THR A 33 -31.75 -62.19 13.33
CA THR A 33 -32.44 -60.94 13.10
C THR A 33 -31.34 -59.98 12.64
N LYS A 34 -31.32 -59.67 11.31
CA LYS A 34 -30.56 -58.56 10.75
C LYS A 34 -30.64 -57.45 11.78
N PRO A 35 -29.50 -56.88 12.23
CA PRO A 35 -29.54 -55.78 13.16
C PRO A 35 -30.47 -54.76 12.51
N ARG A 36 -31.62 -54.46 13.12
CA ARG A 36 -32.36 -53.26 12.83
C ARG A 36 -31.36 -52.14 13.09
N ILE A 37 -30.82 -51.60 12.01
CA ILE A 37 -30.12 -50.29 12.02
C ILE A 37 -31.19 -49.39 12.61
N ARG A 38 -31.19 -49.16 13.92
CA ARG A 38 -31.85 -48.05 14.50
C ARG A 38 -31.30 -46.86 13.72
N ASN A 39 -32.18 -46.21 12.94
CA ASN A 39 -31.89 -44.93 12.40
C ASN A 39 -31.50 -44.05 13.59
N GLY A 40 -30.22 -44.09 13.94
CA GLY A 40 -29.67 -43.35 15.07
C GLY A 40 -29.98 -41.90 14.78
N LYS A 41 -30.72 -41.24 15.70
CA LYS A 41 -30.80 -39.78 15.65
C LYS A 41 -29.37 -39.28 15.47
N PRO A 42 -29.13 -38.47 14.45
CA PRO A 42 -27.78 -38.02 14.17
C PRO A 42 -27.16 -37.48 15.48
N THR A 43 -25.99 -37.95 15.83
CA THR A 43 -25.26 -37.57 17.05
C THR A 43 -25.27 -36.06 17.16
N LYS A 44 -25.80 -35.51 18.25
CA LYS A 44 -25.80 -34.07 18.49
C LYS A 44 -24.35 -33.61 18.63
N LEU A 45 -23.98 -32.67 17.80
CA LEU A 45 -22.68 -32.01 17.91
C LEU A 45 -22.62 -31.16 19.19
N PRO A 46 -21.43 -30.92 19.75
CA PRO A 46 -21.24 -30.03 20.91
C PRO A 46 -21.81 -28.64 20.66
N ASN A 47 -22.25 -27.99 21.73
CA ASN A 47 -22.73 -26.60 21.64
C ASN A 47 -21.65 -25.69 21.04
N GLY A 48 -22.05 -24.85 20.07
CA GLY A 48 -21.13 -23.96 19.38
C GLY A 48 -20.34 -24.62 18.22
N TYR A 49 -20.39 -25.95 18.09
CA TYR A 49 -19.64 -26.62 17.00
C TYR A 49 -20.21 -26.32 15.63
N GLY A 50 -21.49 -26.05 15.49
CA GLY A 50 -22.22 -25.86 14.26
C GLY A 50 -23.22 -26.99 14.00
N SER A 51 -23.82 -27.02 12.82
CA SER A 51 -24.79 -28.07 12.45
C SER A 51 -24.76 -28.37 10.94
N ILE A 52 -25.15 -29.60 10.59
CA ILE A 52 -25.30 -30.05 9.20
C ILE A 52 -26.79 -30.22 8.94
N VAL A 53 -27.30 -29.52 7.95
CA VAL A 53 -28.71 -29.52 7.54
C VAL A 53 -28.82 -30.19 6.18
N LYS A 54 -29.66 -31.22 6.08
CA LYS A 54 -30.01 -31.82 4.78
C LYS A 54 -31.14 -31.01 4.15
N LEU A 55 -30.86 -30.46 2.98
CA LEU A 55 -31.83 -29.67 2.21
C LEU A 55 -32.76 -30.61 1.43
N SER A 56 -34.01 -30.22 1.26
CA SER A 56 -35.01 -30.92 0.47
C SER A 56 -34.83 -30.68 -1.05
N GLY A 57 -35.39 -31.58 -1.86
CA GLY A 57 -35.36 -31.52 -3.31
C GLY A 57 -34.18 -32.28 -3.94
N LYS A 58 -34.20 -32.38 -5.30
CA LYS A 58 -33.13 -33.02 -6.08
C LYS A 58 -31.95 -32.04 -6.22
N ARG A 59 -30.97 -32.14 -5.34
CA ARG A 59 -29.79 -31.29 -5.31
C ARG A 59 -28.52 -32.17 -5.44
N SER A 60 -27.55 -31.69 -6.20
CA SER A 60 -26.24 -32.34 -6.33
C SER A 60 -25.45 -32.30 -5.01
N LYS A 61 -25.63 -31.27 -4.21
CA LYS A 61 -24.99 -31.06 -2.90
C LYS A 61 -26.04 -30.77 -1.82
N PRO A 62 -26.70 -31.81 -1.28
CA PRO A 62 -27.84 -31.64 -0.38
C PRO A 62 -27.47 -31.34 1.07
N PHE A 63 -26.20 -31.50 1.48
CA PHE A 63 -25.79 -31.27 2.85
C PHE A 63 -25.15 -29.88 3.02
N ARG A 64 -25.76 -29.06 3.87
CA ARG A 64 -25.31 -27.72 4.19
C ARG A 64 -24.68 -27.70 5.58
N ALA A 65 -23.39 -27.32 5.68
CA ALA A 65 -22.73 -27.06 6.94
C ALA A 65 -22.95 -25.60 7.34
N VAL A 66 -23.40 -25.36 8.58
CA VAL A 66 -23.71 -24.01 9.11
C VAL A 66 -23.15 -23.83 10.50
N LYS A 67 -22.76 -22.63 10.84
CA LYS A 67 -22.34 -22.21 12.17
C LYS A 67 -23.09 -20.94 12.61
N THR A 68 -23.23 -20.76 13.91
CA THR A 68 -23.82 -19.54 14.48
C THR A 68 -22.79 -18.44 14.46
N ASP A 69 -23.16 -17.30 13.91
CA ASP A 69 -22.40 -16.06 13.99
C ASP A 69 -22.67 -15.36 15.33
N LYS A 70 -23.93 -14.96 15.52
CA LYS A 70 -24.35 -14.23 16.73
C LYS A 70 -25.81 -14.46 17.04
N TRP A 71 -26.18 -14.10 18.27
CA TRP A 71 -27.56 -14.02 18.70
C TRP A 71 -28.00 -12.56 18.71
N VAL A 72 -29.10 -12.26 18.07
CA VAL A 72 -29.72 -10.94 18.06
C VAL A 72 -31.01 -11.00 18.83
N PHE A 73 -31.12 -10.18 19.86
CA PHE A 73 -32.35 -10.04 20.65
C PHE A 73 -33.33 -9.12 19.89
N ASP A 74 -34.53 -9.63 19.65
CA ASP A 74 -35.62 -8.85 19.11
C ASP A 74 -36.46 -8.26 20.23
N PRO A 75 -36.47 -6.96 20.45
CA PRO A 75 -37.20 -6.32 21.53
C PRO A 75 -38.72 -6.40 21.37
N VAL A 76 -39.22 -6.57 20.14
CA VAL A 76 -40.65 -6.66 19.84
C VAL A 76 -41.21 -8.04 20.21
N THR A 77 -40.53 -9.07 19.75
CA THR A 77 -40.94 -10.47 20.04
C THR A 77 -40.39 -11.01 21.36
N ARG A 78 -39.52 -10.29 22.03
CA ARG A 78 -38.78 -10.69 23.27
C ARG A 78 -38.07 -12.03 23.12
N ARG A 79 -37.63 -12.36 21.88
CA ARG A 79 -36.93 -13.61 21.57
C ARG A 79 -35.56 -13.35 20.96
N SER A 80 -34.61 -14.18 21.31
CA SER A 80 -33.29 -14.14 20.63
C SER A 80 -33.33 -14.97 19.37
N LYS A 81 -32.97 -14.32 18.24
CA LYS A 81 -32.84 -14.98 16.93
C LYS A 81 -31.37 -15.32 16.69
N GLN A 82 -31.12 -16.55 16.32
CA GLN A 82 -29.80 -17.04 15.93
C GLN A 82 -29.48 -16.63 14.48
N ILE A 83 -28.46 -15.84 14.27
CA ILE A 83 -27.92 -15.57 12.95
C ILE A 83 -26.87 -16.65 12.66
N ARG A 84 -27.03 -17.35 11.50
CA ARG A 84 -26.16 -18.44 11.06
C ARG A 84 -25.56 -18.11 9.72
N PHE A 85 -24.30 -18.45 9.52
CA PHE A 85 -23.68 -18.46 8.20
C PHE A 85 -23.44 -19.88 7.68
N THR A 86 -23.25 -20.01 6.38
CA THR A 86 -23.04 -21.27 5.69
C THR A 86 -21.57 -21.47 5.39
N ILE A 87 -21.00 -22.57 5.87
CA ILE A 87 -19.61 -22.95 5.56
C ILE A 87 -19.51 -23.46 4.13
N GLY A 88 -20.49 -24.30 3.71
CA GLY A 88 -20.51 -24.84 2.35
C GLY A 88 -21.66 -25.80 2.13
N TYR A 89 -21.78 -26.28 0.87
CA TYR A 89 -22.72 -27.31 0.44
C TYR A 89 -21.94 -28.52 -0.07
N TYR A 90 -22.30 -29.71 0.39
CA TYR A 90 -21.55 -30.96 0.19
C TYR A 90 -22.43 -32.07 -0.33
N THR A 91 -21.80 -33.05 -1.01
CA THR A 91 -22.49 -34.20 -1.60
C THR A 91 -22.89 -35.19 -0.52
N THR A 92 -22.02 -35.36 0.48
CA THR A 92 -22.25 -36.30 1.59
C THR A 92 -22.26 -35.56 2.94
N ARG A 93 -22.81 -36.22 3.96
CA ARG A 93 -22.83 -35.70 5.33
C ARG A 93 -21.42 -35.71 5.93
N GLU A 94 -20.62 -36.70 5.56
CA GLU A 94 -19.24 -36.90 5.99
C GLU A 94 -18.36 -35.72 5.50
N GLU A 95 -18.45 -35.35 4.23
CA GLU A 95 -17.77 -34.17 3.67
C GLU A 95 -18.15 -32.89 4.42
N ALA A 96 -19.45 -32.68 4.69
CA ALA A 96 -19.93 -31.54 5.45
C ALA A 96 -19.41 -31.53 6.90
N MET A 97 -19.20 -32.73 7.49
CA MET A 97 -18.65 -32.89 8.85
C MET A 97 -17.16 -32.53 8.87
N ILE A 98 -16.41 -33.03 7.88
CA ILE A 98 -14.96 -32.73 7.73
C ILE A 98 -14.78 -31.23 7.59
N ALA A 99 -15.49 -30.58 6.69
CA ALA A 99 -15.42 -29.15 6.48
C ALA A 99 -15.78 -28.33 7.74
N LEU A 100 -16.80 -28.79 8.50
CA LEU A 100 -17.17 -28.16 9.76
C LEU A 100 -16.09 -28.35 10.84
N ALA A 101 -15.40 -29.50 10.85
CA ALA A 101 -14.29 -29.76 11.75
C ALA A 101 -13.05 -28.92 11.40
N GLU A 102 -12.71 -28.81 10.12
CA GLU A 102 -11.64 -27.97 9.63
C GLU A 102 -11.88 -26.51 9.96
N TYR A 103 -13.10 -26.03 9.71
CA TYR A 103 -13.48 -24.67 10.11
C TYR A 103 -13.34 -24.43 11.62
N ASN A 104 -13.72 -25.39 12.47
CA ASN A 104 -13.58 -25.25 13.92
C ASN A 104 -12.12 -25.31 14.38
N LYS A 105 -11.25 -26.00 13.66
CA LYS A 105 -9.80 -26.07 13.92
C LYS A 105 -9.10 -24.77 13.49
N ASN A 106 -9.48 -24.22 12.35
CA ASN A 106 -8.97 -22.99 11.77
C ASN A 106 -10.14 -22.15 11.25
N PRO A 107 -10.77 -21.29 12.09
CA PRO A 107 -11.84 -20.42 11.65
C PRO A 107 -11.31 -19.43 10.59
N TYR A 108 -11.75 -19.58 9.37
CA TYR A 108 -11.44 -18.66 8.27
C TYR A 108 -12.69 -17.85 7.89
N ASP A 109 -12.49 -16.68 7.31
CA ASP A 109 -13.60 -15.86 6.79
C ASP A 109 -14.14 -16.54 5.52
N ILE A 110 -15.34 -17.11 5.63
CA ILE A 110 -16.02 -17.81 4.52
C ILE A 110 -16.39 -16.86 3.39
N ASN A 111 -16.46 -15.57 3.68
CA ASN A 111 -16.66 -14.55 2.66
C ASN A 111 -15.35 -14.21 1.90
N ALA A 112 -14.19 -14.68 2.39
CA ALA A 112 -12.91 -14.41 1.73
C ALA A 112 -12.91 -14.92 0.28
N ASP A 113 -13.52 -16.06 0.00
CA ASP A 113 -13.66 -16.61 -1.36
C ASP A 113 -14.50 -15.74 -2.31
N ASN A 114 -15.35 -14.87 -1.77
CA ASN A 114 -16.23 -14.01 -2.56
C ASN A 114 -15.79 -12.55 -2.58
N ILE A 115 -14.74 -12.22 -1.86
CA ILE A 115 -14.27 -10.82 -1.75
C ILE A 115 -13.77 -10.34 -3.12
N THR A 116 -14.26 -9.19 -3.56
CA THR A 116 -13.88 -8.59 -4.84
C THR A 116 -12.58 -7.77 -4.72
N PHE A 117 -11.97 -7.49 -5.85
CA PHE A 117 -10.78 -6.64 -5.92
C PHE A 117 -11.05 -5.24 -5.32
N SER A 118 -12.23 -4.65 -5.54
CA SER A 118 -12.60 -3.38 -4.96
C SER A 118 -12.72 -3.44 -3.43
N GLU A 119 -13.33 -4.49 -2.89
CA GLU A 119 -13.44 -4.67 -1.43
C GLU A 119 -12.07 -4.89 -0.77
N VAL A 120 -11.16 -5.61 -1.43
CA VAL A 120 -9.76 -5.73 -0.97
C VAL A 120 -9.08 -4.37 -0.96
N TYR A 121 -9.25 -3.57 -2.02
CA TYR A 121 -8.69 -2.22 -2.07
C TYR A 121 -9.24 -1.32 -0.95
N GLU A 122 -10.54 -1.36 -0.69
CA GLU A 122 -11.17 -0.57 0.38
C GLU A 122 -10.57 -0.93 1.75
N LYS A 123 -10.61 -2.22 2.11
CA LYS A 123 -10.05 -2.70 3.40
C LYS A 123 -8.56 -2.38 3.53
N TRP A 124 -7.78 -2.59 2.48
CA TRP A 124 -6.36 -2.26 2.46
C TRP A 124 -6.13 -0.76 2.60
N SER A 125 -6.90 0.05 1.88
CA SER A 125 -6.70 1.50 1.88
C SER A 125 -7.06 2.15 3.22
N GLU A 126 -8.06 1.62 3.94
CA GLU A 126 -8.42 2.06 5.29
C GLU A 126 -7.27 1.89 6.28
N SER A 127 -6.50 0.81 6.14
CA SER A 127 -5.33 0.56 6.99
C SER A 127 -4.07 1.28 6.51
N TYR A 128 -3.89 1.41 5.19
CA TYR A 128 -2.66 1.93 4.60
C TYR A 128 -2.61 3.47 4.53
N PHE A 129 -3.70 4.15 4.14
CA PHE A 129 -3.68 5.59 3.95
C PHE A 129 -3.35 6.40 5.21
N PRO A 130 -3.78 6.01 6.42
CA PRO A 130 -3.37 6.69 7.65
C PRO A 130 -1.87 6.64 7.93
N THR A 131 -1.14 5.65 7.37
CA THR A 131 0.31 5.55 7.51
C THR A 131 1.07 6.53 6.63
N LEU A 132 0.39 7.13 5.64
CA LEU A 132 1.00 8.05 4.68
C LEU A 132 0.93 9.49 5.20
N SER A 133 2.09 10.08 5.41
CA SER A 133 2.20 11.49 5.83
C SER A 133 1.93 12.50 4.71
N ASN A 134 1.95 12.06 3.43
CA ASN A 134 1.82 12.96 2.29
C ASN A 134 0.54 12.71 1.48
N PRO A 135 -0.42 13.66 1.41
CA PRO A 135 -1.64 13.54 0.61
C PRO A 135 -1.41 13.26 -0.88
N SER A 136 -0.25 13.66 -1.42
CA SER A 136 0.12 13.38 -2.81
C SER A 136 0.32 11.88 -3.07
N SER A 137 0.82 11.13 -2.08
CA SER A 137 0.98 9.69 -2.18
C SER A 137 -0.38 9.00 -2.29
N ILE A 138 -1.36 9.43 -1.48
CA ILE A 138 -2.73 8.93 -1.54
C ILE A 138 -3.35 9.20 -2.91
N ARG A 139 -3.21 10.43 -3.45
CA ARG A 139 -3.70 10.77 -4.79
C ARG A 139 -3.09 9.88 -5.87
N THR A 140 -1.81 9.58 -5.77
CA THR A 140 -1.10 8.71 -6.72
C THR A 140 -1.64 7.28 -6.70
N VAL A 141 -1.91 6.74 -5.50
CA VAL A 141 -2.50 5.40 -5.33
C VAL A 141 -3.93 5.37 -5.88
N LYS A 142 -4.75 6.36 -5.53
CA LYS A 142 -6.13 6.47 -6.04
C LYS A 142 -6.17 6.60 -7.57
N ALA A 143 -5.25 7.35 -8.16
CA ALA A 143 -5.14 7.47 -9.61
C ALA A 143 -4.78 6.13 -10.26
N ALA A 144 -3.82 5.37 -9.70
CA ALA A 144 -3.49 4.04 -10.19
C ALA A 144 -4.68 3.08 -10.10
N TYR A 145 -5.41 3.10 -8.98
CA TYR A 145 -6.63 2.30 -8.81
C TYR A 145 -7.70 2.65 -9.85
N GLY A 146 -7.90 3.94 -10.15
CA GLY A 146 -8.86 4.39 -11.16
C GLY A 146 -8.67 3.78 -12.56
N HIS A 147 -7.48 3.27 -12.87
CA HIS A 147 -7.19 2.56 -14.13
C HIS A 147 -7.40 1.04 -14.04
N CYS A 148 -7.89 0.52 -12.91
CA CYS A 148 -8.10 -0.91 -12.68
C CYS A 148 -9.58 -1.32 -12.76
N ASN A 149 -10.45 -0.54 -13.38
CA ASN A 149 -11.92 -0.72 -13.39
C ASN A 149 -12.36 -2.09 -13.90
N GLY A 150 -11.63 -2.70 -14.83
CA GLY A 150 -11.94 -4.06 -15.32
C GLY A 150 -11.79 -5.15 -14.26
N LEU A 151 -11.11 -4.88 -13.13
CA LEU A 151 -10.94 -5.84 -12.05
C LEU A 151 -11.92 -5.63 -10.88
N TYR A 152 -12.59 -4.50 -10.77
CA TYR A 152 -13.32 -4.10 -9.56
C TYR A 152 -14.28 -5.16 -9.04
N ASN A 153 -15.09 -5.74 -9.92
CA ASN A 153 -16.11 -6.72 -9.57
C ASN A 153 -15.62 -8.17 -9.67
N MET A 154 -14.36 -8.39 -10.03
CA MET A 154 -13.79 -9.74 -10.04
C MET A 154 -13.47 -10.17 -8.61
N ARG A 155 -13.80 -11.41 -8.26
CA ARG A 155 -13.36 -11.98 -6.99
C ARG A 155 -11.84 -12.08 -6.97
N MET A 156 -11.23 -11.71 -5.85
CA MET A 156 -9.77 -11.68 -5.73
C MET A 156 -9.14 -13.06 -6.00
N CYS A 157 -9.81 -14.14 -5.60
CA CYS A 157 -9.39 -15.52 -5.86
C CYS A 157 -9.44 -15.93 -7.33
N ASP A 158 -10.22 -15.26 -8.19
CA ASP A 158 -10.34 -15.55 -9.62
C ASP A 158 -9.35 -14.76 -10.49
N ILE A 159 -8.74 -13.71 -9.93
CA ILE A 159 -7.76 -12.90 -10.66
C ILE A 159 -6.46 -13.70 -10.85
N ARG A 160 -5.95 -13.71 -12.08
CA ARG A 160 -4.72 -14.39 -12.50
C ARG A 160 -3.73 -13.36 -13.05
N VAL A 161 -2.49 -13.76 -13.22
CA VAL A 161 -1.41 -12.93 -13.79
C VAL A 161 -1.85 -12.26 -15.10
N SER A 162 -2.52 -13.00 -16.00
CA SER A 162 -3.00 -12.47 -17.28
C SER A 162 -3.99 -11.31 -17.12
N HIS A 163 -4.86 -11.33 -16.11
CA HIS A 163 -5.79 -10.23 -15.84
C HIS A 163 -5.04 -8.97 -15.36
N LEU A 164 -4.05 -9.13 -14.50
CA LEU A 164 -3.21 -8.03 -13.98
C LEU A 164 -2.38 -7.41 -15.11
N GLU A 165 -1.67 -8.25 -15.86
CA GLU A 165 -0.85 -7.82 -17.00
C GLU A 165 -1.69 -7.17 -18.09
N GLY A 166 -2.81 -7.78 -18.44
CA GLY A 166 -3.76 -7.23 -19.41
C GLY A 166 -4.28 -5.86 -19.00
N THR A 167 -4.63 -5.67 -17.72
CA THR A 167 -5.07 -4.37 -17.18
C THR A 167 -3.97 -3.31 -17.32
N ILE A 168 -2.72 -3.65 -17.02
CA ILE A 168 -1.60 -2.71 -17.16
C ILE A 168 -1.29 -2.40 -18.63
N ILE A 169 -1.23 -3.43 -19.49
CA ILE A 169 -0.85 -3.28 -20.88
C ILE A 169 -1.88 -2.42 -21.62
N ASN A 170 -3.16 -2.71 -21.42
CA ASN A 170 -4.27 -2.05 -22.11
C ASN A 170 -4.58 -0.64 -21.57
N ALA A 171 -4.03 -0.26 -20.41
CA ALA A 171 -4.22 1.08 -19.87
C ALA A 171 -3.60 2.14 -20.79
N GLN A 172 -4.41 3.09 -21.25
CA GLN A 172 -4.00 4.20 -22.13
C GLN A 172 -3.32 5.32 -21.29
N VAL A 173 -2.23 4.96 -20.62
CA VAL A 173 -1.46 5.86 -19.74
C VAL A 173 0.04 5.65 -19.92
N GLY A 174 0.82 6.64 -19.49
CA GLY A 174 2.28 6.56 -19.56
C GLY A 174 2.89 5.50 -18.64
N ASP A 175 4.09 5.06 -18.95
CA ASP A 175 4.80 4.00 -18.23
C ASP A 175 4.96 4.25 -16.74
N SER A 176 5.10 5.51 -16.32
CA SER A 176 5.14 5.88 -14.90
C SER A 176 3.85 5.47 -14.18
N THR A 177 2.69 5.72 -14.78
CA THR A 177 1.39 5.33 -14.22
C THR A 177 1.23 3.81 -14.24
N LYS A 178 1.64 3.13 -15.32
CA LYS A 178 1.66 1.66 -15.41
C LYS A 178 2.52 1.03 -14.30
N ASN A 179 3.68 1.59 -14.01
CA ASN A 179 4.51 1.17 -12.89
C ASN A 179 3.84 1.39 -11.53
N ARG A 180 3.03 2.45 -11.38
CA ARG A 180 2.21 2.68 -10.16
C ARG A 180 1.11 1.64 -10.01
N MET A 181 0.45 1.26 -11.11
CA MET A 181 -0.54 0.16 -11.11
C MET A 181 0.13 -1.16 -10.69
N LYS A 182 1.31 -1.49 -11.24
CA LYS A 182 2.09 -2.66 -10.81
C LYS A 182 2.40 -2.62 -9.31
N SER A 183 2.84 -1.48 -8.80
CA SER A 183 3.10 -1.30 -7.36
C SER A 183 1.85 -1.49 -6.52
N LEU A 184 0.70 -0.97 -6.97
CA LEU A 184 -0.59 -1.15 -6.30
C LEU A 184 -0.98 -2.63 -6.23
N PHE A 185 -0.87 -3.37 -7.34
CA PHE A 185 -1.17 -4.81 -7.35
C PHE A 185 -0.29 -5.58 -6.35
N ASN A 186 1.01 -5.30 -6.31
CA ASN A 186 1.91 -5.91 -5.33
C ASN A 186 1.48 -5.62 -3.87
N MET A 187 1.05 -4.39 -3.58
CA MET A 187 0.57 -4.03 -2.24
C MET A 187 -0.73 -4.75 -1.89
N LEU A 188 -1.68 -4.81 -2.83
CA LEU A 188 -2.96 -5.49 -2.62
C LEU A 188 -2.81 -6.99 -2.46
N TYR A 189 -1.95 -7.65 -3.26
CA TYR A 189 -1.70 -9.08 -3.13
C TYR A 189 -0.96 -9.43 -1.83
N LYS A 190 0.02 -8.62 -1.42
CA LYS A 190 0.65 -8.79 -0.10
C LYS A 190 -0.37 -8.71 1.04
N TYR A 191 -1.29 -7.74 0.96
CA TYR A 191 -2.38 -7.63 1.92
C TYR A 191 -3.31 -8.85 1.86
N ALA A 192 -3.72 -9.26 0.67
CA ALA A 192 -4.65 -10.37 0.47
C ALA A 192 -4.08 -11.71 0.95
N VAL A 193 -2.79 -11.98 0.73
CA VAL A 193 -2.10 -13.16 1.26
C VAL A 193 -1.97 -13.08 2.79
N ALA A 194 -1.60 -11.93 3.33
CA ALA A 194 -1.46 -11.75 4.78
C ALA A 194 -2.79 -11.89 5.56
N HIS A 195 -3.92 -11.73 4.87
CA HIS A 195 -5.28 -11.86 5.44
C HIS A 195 -6.02 -13.12 4.94
N ASP A 196 -5.30 -14.10 4.40
CA ASP A 196 -5.84 -15.39 3.93
C ASP A 196 -6.98 -15.25 2.89
N ILE A 197 -7.02 -14.12 2.16
CA ILE A 197 -7.98 -13.88 1.08
C ILE A 197 -7.60 -14.66 -0.18
N VAL A 198 -6.30 -14.82 -0.44
CA VAL A 198 -5.73 -15.62 -1.52
C VAL A 198 -4.50 -16.38 -1.03
N GLU A 199 -4.28 -17.57 -1.58
CA GLU A 199 -3.12 -18.40 -1.23
C GLU A 199 -1.84 -17.98 -1.95
N LYS A 200 -1.97 -17.39 -3.17
CA LYS A 200 -0.83 -17.10 -4.05
C LYS A 200 -0.77 -15.62 -4.41
N ASP A 201 0.44 -15.07 -4.33
CA ASP A 201 0.74 -13.72 -4.81
C ASP A 201 1.01 -13.74 -6.33
N TYR A 202 -0.05 -13.56 -7.12
CA TYR A 202 0.08 -13.44 -8.58
C TYR A 202 0.72 -12.12 -9.03
N ALA A 203 0.73 -11.09 -8.18
CA ALA A 203 1.34 -9.82 -8.54
C ALA A 203 2.87 -9.88 -8.53
N SER A 204 3.47 -10.69 -7.66
CA SER A 204 4.92 -10.84 -7.56
C SER A 204 5.55 -11.46 -8.81
N VAL A 205 4.79 -12.28 -9.54
CA VAL A 205 5.24 -12.99 -10.75
C VAL A 205 4.83 -12.32 -12.06
N MET A 206 4.21 -11.12 -11.99
CA MET A 206 3.88 -10.35 -13.19
C MET A 206 5.13 -10.04 -14.01
N PHE A 207 5.04 -10.24 -15.32
CA PHE A 207 6.11 -9.97 -16.28
C PHE A 207 7.38 -10.78 -16.02
N ALA A 208 7.24 -12.03 -15.57
CA ALA A 208 8.37 -12.95 -15.35
C ALA A 208 9.22 -13.15 -16.63
N ASN A 209 8.59 -13.12 -17.81
CA ASN A 209 9.25 -13.31 -19.11
C ASN A 209 9.73 -12.00 -19.76
N GLY A 210 9.75 -10.90 -19.02
CA GLY A 210 10.15 -9.59 -19.50
C GLY A 210 9.10 -8.51 -19.27
N ASN A 211 9.51 -7.40 -18.69
CA ASN A 211 8.61 -6.30 -18.38
C ASN A 211 8.43 -5.40 -19.63
N PRO A 212 7.23 -5.36 -20.25
CA PRO A 212 6.96 -4.51 -21.40
C PRO A 212 6.86 -3.02 -21.04
N ILE A 213 6.68 -2.72 -19.75
CA ILE A 213 6.67 -1.34 -19.29
C ILE A 213 8.10 -0.83 -19.38
N LYS A 214 8.35 0.01 -20.35
CA LYS A 214 9.67 0.66 -20.46
C LYS A 214 9.92 1.39 -19.15
N ARG A 215 11.09 1.20 -18.55
CA ARG A 215 11.52 2.18 -17.55
C ARG A 215 11.41 3.51 -18.27
N SER A 216 10.51 4.39 -17.77
CA SER A 216 10.47 5.75 -18.30
C SER A 216 11.94 6.17 -18.38
N ARG A 217 12.42 6.49 -19.59
CA ARG A 217 13.77 7.05 -19.71
C ARG A 217 13.79 8.13 -18.65
N ILE A 218 14.63 7.95 -17.62
CA ILE A 218 14.89 9.03 -16.68
C ILE A 218 15.33 10.13 -17.61
N ARG A 219 14.46 11.13 -17.82
CA ARG A 219 14.84 12.28 -18.61
C ARG A 219 16.08 12.78 -17.94
N GLU A 220 17.18 12.76 -18.65
CA GLU A 220 18.43 13.27 -18.14
C GLU A 220 18.17 14.70 -17.70
N ALA A 221 18.35 14.97 -16.42
CA ALA A 221 18.16 16.31 -15.89
C ALA A 221 19.33 17.13 -16.44
N ILE A 222 19.01 18.13 -17.24
CA ILE A 222 19.98 18.99 -17.86
C ILE A 222 20.19 20.22 -16.95
N PRO A 223 21.35 20.40 -16.33
CA PRO A 223 21.65 21.61 -15.59
C PRO A 223 21.58 22.84 -16.49
N PHE A 224 21.22 23.98 -15.93
CA PHE A 224 21.38 25.27 -16.65
C PHE A 224 22.85 25.50 -17.00
N SER A 225 23.11 25.93 -18.22
CA SER A 225 24.43 26.36 -18.63
C SER A 225 24.81 27.70 -18.00
N GLN A 226 26.10 28.05 -18.09
CA GLN A 226 26.58 29.34 -17.56
C GLN A 226 25.95 30.54 -18.31
N GLU A 227 25.76 30.40 -19.61
CA GLU A 227 25.12 31.41 -20.48
C GLU A 227 23.62 31.56 -20.11
N GLU A 228 22.93 30.47 -19.84
CA GLU A 228 21.52 30.48 -19.42
C GLU A 228 21.37 31.13 -18.05
N ILE A 229 22.28 30.86 -17.11
CA ILE A 229 22.30 31.54 -15.78
C ILE A 229 22.56 33.01 -15.97
N GLN A 230 23.50 33.40 -16.83
CA GLN A 230 23.76 34.82 -17.12
C GLN A 230 22.51 35.49 -17.73
N MET A 231 21.84 34.84 -18.66
CA MET A 231 20.57 35.33 -19.23
C MET A 231 19.50 35.55 -18.17
N LEU A 232 19.41 34.67 -17.15
CA LEU A 232 18.51 34.93 -16.00
C LEU A 232 18.92 36.18 -15.23
N TRP A 233 20.22 36.39 -14.96
CA TRP A 233 20.70 37.59 -14.26
C TRP A 233 20.42 38.88 -15.06
N ASP A 234 20.59 38.87 -16.37
CA ASP A 234 20.35 40.01 -17.25
C ASP A 234 18.86 40.39 -17.32
N ASN A 235 17.97 39.44 -17.06
CA ASN A 235 16.51 39.62 -17.09
C ASN A 235 15.87 39.71 -15.70
N LEU A 236 16.67 39.79 -14.63
CA LEU A 236 16.21 39.73 -13.24
C LEU A 236 15.09 40.74 -12.92
N HIS A 237 15.21 41.99 -13.39
CA HIS A 237 14.25 43.05 -13.12
C HIS A 237 13.19 43.23 -14.22
N GLN A 238 13.32 42.49 -15.33
CA GLN A 238 12.46 42.62 -16.50
C GLN A 238 11.37 41.56 -16.54
N ILE A 239 11.66 40.38 -15.98
CA ILE A 239 10.76 39.23 -16.01
C ILE A 239 10.45 38.83 -14.57
N PRO A 240 9.18 38.88 -14.15
CA PRO A 240 8.77 38.42 -12.81
C PRO A 240 9.16 36.96 -12.55
N PHE A 241 9.55 36.64 -11.30
CA PHE A 241 9.95 35.33 -10.79
C PHE A 241 11.29 34.80 -11.28
N VAL A 242 12.08 35.51 -12.07
CA VAL A 242 13.47 35.15 -12.39
C VAL A 242 14.31 35.08 -11.11
N ASP A 243 14.10 35.98 -10.18
CA ASP A 243 14.75 35.98 -8.87
C ASP A 243 14.49 34.70 -8.09
N MET A 244 13.28 34.15 -8.12
CA MET A 244 12.95 32.88 -7.46
C MET A 244 13.73 31.71 -8.09
N ILE A 245 13.90 31.69 -9.40
CA ILE A 245 14.70 30.70 -10.13
C ILE A 245 16.18 30.80 -9.73
N LEU A 246 16.73 32.06 -9.69
CA LEU A 246 18.10 32.28 -9.26
C LEU A 246 18.32 31.88 -7.79
N ILE A 247 17.37 32.20 -6.90
CA ILE A 247 17.42 31.77 -5.50
C ILE A 247 17.48 30.25 -5.41
N GLU A 248 16.74 29.54 -6.23
CA GLU A 248 16.73 28.08 -6.24
C GLU A 248 18.05 27.51 -6.77
N ILE A 249 18.61 28.09 -7.86
CA ILE A 249 19.91 27.69 -8.45
C ILE A 249 21.06 27.86 -7.45
N TYR A 250 21.04 28.87 -6.59
CA TYR A 250 22.11 29.17 -5.64
C TYR A 250 21.81 28.72 -4.20
N SER A 251 20.75 27.99 -3.96
CA SER A 251 20.43 27.44 -2.63
C SER A 251 20.18 25.92 -2.63
N GLY A 252 19.91 25.35 -3.79
CA GLY A 252 19.64 23.92 -3.92
C GLY A 252 18.35 23.43 -3.25
N TRP A 253 17.42 24.31 -2.95
CA TRP A 253 16.09 23.93 -2.46
C TRP A 253 15.37 22.98 -3.42
N ARG A 254 14.47 22.16 -2.88
CA ARG A 254 13.47 21.54 -3.76
C ARG A 254 12.41 22.57 -4.12
N PRO A 255 11.95 22.64 -5.37
CA PRO A 255 11.00 23.65 -5.84
C PRO A 255 9.78 23.83 -4.93
N GLN A 256 9.18 22.72 -4.48
CA GLN A 256 8.04 22.78 -3.59
C GLN A 256 8.37 23.36 -2.21
N GLU A 257 9.55 23.04 -1.68
CA GLU A 257 9.99 23.50 -0.36
C GLU A 257 10.27 25.01 -0.37
N LEU A 258 10.93 25.48 -1.43
CA LEU A 258 11.18 26.91 -1.62
C LEU A 258 9.88 27.70 -1.78
N ALA A 259 8.97 27.22 -2.64
CA ALA A 259 7.70 27.89 -2.92
C ALA A 259 6.90 28.22 -1.65
N ILE A 260 6.90 27.34 -0.66
CA ILE A 260 6.13 27.49 0.58
C ILE A 260 6.97 27.92 1.79
N LEU A 261 8.19 28.41 1.57
CA LEU A 261 9.10 28.83 2.65
C LEU A 261 8.47 29.95 3.47
N LYS A 262 8.50 29.81 4.78
CA LYS A 262 7.89 30.80 5.68
C LYS A 262 8.90 31.88 6.07
N MET A 263 8.42 33.08 6.27
CA MET A 263 9.22 34.24 6.72
C MET A 263 10.00 33.97 8.01
N LYS A 264 9.37 33.29 8.98
CA LYS A 264 10.00 32.92 10.27
C LYS A 264 11.17 31.94 10.14
N ASP A 265 11.27 31.26 9.01
CA ASP A 265 12.29 30.25 8.75
C ASP A 265 13.47 30.83 7.94
N VAL A 266 13.49 32.16 7.74
CA VAL A 266 14.55 32.91 7.06
C VAL A 266 15.20 33.88 8.04
N ASP A 267 16.48 33.65 8.33
CA ASP A 267 17.30 34.58 9.12
C ASP A 267 18.33 35.23 8.22
N ILE A 268 17.99 36.44 7.74
CA ILE A 268 18.87 37.23 6.85
C ILE A 268 20.14 37.73 7.55
N LYS A 269 20.06 37.91 8.90
CA LYS A 269 21.21 38.35 9.70
C LYS A 269 22.17 37.19 9.90
N ALA A 270 21.67 36.07 10.34
CA ALA A 270 22.47 34.86 10.43
C ALA A 270 22.81 34.29 9.05
N GLY A 271 22.22 34.77 7.94
CA GLY A 271 22.50 34.29 6.59
C GLY A 271 22.08 32.81 6.39
N THR A 272 20.92 32.41 6.91
CA THR A 272 20.44 31.05 6.84
C THR A 272 18.94 30.98 6.54
N MET A 273 18.54 29.86 5.91
CA MET A 273 17.15 29.45 5.73
C MET A 273 16.98 28.06 6.33
N ARG A 274 15.81 27.77 6.89
CA ARG A 274 15.51 26.47 7.50
C ARG A 274 14.26 25.87 6.88
N GLY A 275 14.27 24.55 6.64
CA GLY A 275 13.08 23.86 6.16
C GLY A 275 13.36 22.49 5.56
N GLY A 276 12.37 21.98 4.80
CA GLY A 276 12.37 20.68 4.17
C GLY A 276 11.18 19.83 4.55
N LEU A 277 10.64 19.06 3.59
CA LEU A 277 9.36 18.37 3.75
C LEU A 277 9.43 16.87 3.44
N LYS A 278 10.28 16.48 2.47
CA LYS A 278 10.06 15.21 1.77
C LYS A 278 10.75 14.00 2.40
N THR A 279 11.88 14.18 3.03
CA THR A 279 12.70 13.09 3.59
C THR A 279 13.12 13.41 5.01
N GLU A 280 13.36 12.42 5.85
CA GLU A 280 13.85 12.66 7.22
C GLU A 280 15.17 13.45 7.21
N ALA A 281 16.12 13.09 6.34
CA ALA A 281 17.39 13.83 6.18
C ALA A 281 17.18 15.28 5.66
N GLY A 282 16.06 15.54 5.02
CA GLY A 282 15.74 16.88 4.49
C GLY A 282 14.91 17.75 5.42
N LYS A 283 14.28 17.17 6.46
CA LYS A 283 13.43 17.94 7.39
C LYS A 283 14.27 18.87 8.26
N ASN A 284 13.79 20.11 8.42
CA ASN A 284 14.42 21.11 9.29
C ASN A 284 15.91 21.39 9.00
N ARG A 285 16.39 21.07 7.78
CA ARG A 285 17.79 21.34 7.42
C ARG A 285 18.05 22.83 7.34
N ILE A 286 19.28 23.20 7.62
CA ILE A 286 19.77 24.56 7.50
C ILE A 286 20.46 24.71 6.14
N ILE A 287 20.07 25.74 5.38
CA ILE A 287 20.65 26.09 4.10
C ILE A 287 21.25 27.48 4.24
N PRO A 288 22.56 27.66 4.08
CA PRO A 288 23.17 28.99 4.04
C PRO A 288 22.64 29.81 2.87
N ILE A 289 22.52 31.09 3.06
CA ILE A 289 22.16 32.04 2.00
C ILE A 289 23.44 32.41 1.25
N HIS A 290 23.52 32.01 0.00
CA HIS A 290 24.64 32.41 -0.86
C HIS A 290 24.70 33.91 -1.02
N PRO A 291 25.89 34.60 -1.00
CA PRO A 291 26.02 36.04 -1.11
C PRO A 291 25.29 36.62 -2.32
N LEU A 292 25.33 36.00 -3.49
CA LEU A 292 24.68 36.47 -4.73
C LEU A 292 23.16 36.60 -4.60
N ILE A 293 22.50 35.73 -3.85
CA ILE A 293 21.04 35.72 -3.71
C ILE A 293 20.55 36.44 -2.45
N LYS A 294 21.45 36.88 -1.56
CA LYS A 294 21.08 37.58 -0.33
C LYS A 294 20.27 38.86 -0.60
N PRO A 295 20.62 39.71 -1.58
CA PRO A 295 19.79 40.87 -1.95
C PRO A 295 18.39 40.45 -2.43
N LEU A 296 18.29 39.41 -3.25
CA LEU A 296 17.01 38.94 -3.79
C LEU A 296 16.07 38.42 -2.67
N ILE A 297 16.64 37.72 -1.69
CA ILE A 297 15.90 37.28 -0.51
C ILE A 297 15.44 38.49 0.34
N ALA A 298 16.28 39.50 0.51
CA ALA A 298 15.92 40.72 1.22
C ALA A 298 14.76 41.46 0.55
N ASP A 299 14.73 41.51 -0.78
CA ASP A 299 13.63 42.08 -1.55
C ASP A 299 12.33 41.30 -1.33
N ARG A 300 12.38 39.96 -1.36
CA ARG A 300 11.21 39.11 -1.07
C ARG A 300 10.72 39.23 0.37
N ILE A 301 11.61 39.45 1.33
CA ILE A 301 11.24 39.77 2.72
C ILE A 301 10.47 41.07 2.80
N ARG A 302 10.91 42.12 2.10
CA ARG A 302 10.22 43.43 2.07
C ARG A 302 8.84 43.30 1.43
N GLU A 303 8.76 42.62 0.29
CA GLU A 303 7.48 42.33 -0.38
C GLU A 303 6.52 41.56 0.53
N ALA A 304 6.97 40.47 1.15
CA ALA A 304 6.16 39.67 2.05
C ALA A 304 5.68 40.45 3.27
N ALA A 305 6.55 41.31 3.83
CA ALA A 305 6.20 42.21 4.95
C ALA A 305 5.12 43.22 4.53
N ALA A 306 5.25 43.83 3.37
CA ALA A 306 4.25 44.77 2.82
C ALA A 306 2.88 44.09 2.60
N LEU A 307 2.89 42.84 2.20
CA LEU A 307 1.68 42.00 2.03
C LEU A 307 1.16 41.38 3.34
N GLN A 308 1.83 41.58 4.46
CA GLN A 308 1.57 40.94 5.75
C GLN A 308 1.51 39.38 5.61
N SER A 309 2.29 38.85 4.69
CA SER A 309 2.31 37.39 4.42
C SER A 309 3.20 36.64 5.41
N LYS A 310 2.79 35.42 5.75
CA LYS A 310 3.61 34.50 6.53
C LYS A 310 4.64 33.74 5.68
N HIS A 311 4.58 33.85 4.34
CA HIS A 311 5.43 33.15 3.39
C HIS A 311 6.34 34.13 2.66
N LEU A 312 7.56 33.66 2.34
CA LEU A 312 8.56 34.48 1.63
C LEU A 312 8.11 34.80 0.21
N PHE A 313 7.53 33.81 -0.49
CA PHE A 313 7.08 33.98 -1.86
C PHE A 313 5.55 34.05 -1.92
N ASN A 314 5.04 35.04 -2.65
CA ASN A 314 3.63 35.29 -2.78
C ASN A 314 3.21 35.36 -4.25
N ASP A 315 1.91 35.25 -4.52
CA ASP A 315 1.39 35.32 -5.88
C ASP A 315 1.48 36.78 -6.38
N VAL A 316 1.67 36.99 -7.69
CA VAL A 316 1.78 38.27 -8.36
C VAL A 316 0.57 39.18 -8.14
N ASN A 317 -0.61 38.58 -7.93
CA ASN A 317 -1.86 39.32 -7.74
C ASN A 317 -1.90 40.11 -6.41
N GLY A 318 -0.87 40.00 -5.55
CA GLY A 318 -0.69 40.83 -4.37
C GLY A 318 -1.80 40.80 -3.33
N GLN A 319 -2.72 39.82 -3.43
CA GLN A 319 -3.77 39.69 -2.43
C GLN A 319 -3.19 39.20 -1.10
N GLN A 320 -3.57 39.88 -0.03
CA GLN A 320 -3.16 39.53 1.32
C GLN A 320 -3.42 38.05 1.62
N GLY A 321 -2.40 37.37 2.15
CA GLY A 321 -2.50 35.94 2.50
C GLY A 321 -2.32 34.95 1.33
N THR A 322 -2.14 35.41 0.10
CA THR A 322 -1.92 34.53 -1.06
C THR A 322 -0.45 34.14 -1.14
N TYR A 323 -0.12 32.92 -0.76
CA TYR A 323 1.25 32.40 -0.88
C TYR A 323 1.43 31.59 -2.17
N MET A 324 2.70 31.40 -2.57
CA MET A 324 3.08 30.59 -3.71
C MET A 324 2.88 29.12 -3.38
N THR A 325 2.07 28.40 -4.19
CA THR A 325 2.02 26.94 -4.18
C THR A 325 2.97 26.39 -5.24
N TYR A 326 3.30 25.09 -5.16
CA TYR A 326 4.14 24.48 -6.19
C TYR A 326 3.55 24.58 -7.60
N ASP A 327 2.26 24.40 -7.75
CA ASP A 327 1.60 24.48 -9.07
C ASP A 327 1.64 25.92 -9.63
N LYS A 328 1.46 26.93 -8.76
CA LYS A 328 1.64 28.33 -9.13
C LYS A 328 3.09 28.60 -9.53
N TYR A 329 4.07 28.17 -8.71
CA TYR A 329 5.48 28.31 -9.03
C TYR A 329 5.82 27.68 -10.37
N ARG A 330 5.42 26.43 -10.59
CA ARG A 330 5.64 25.75 -11.88
C ARG A 330 5.09 26.56 -13.05
N SER A 331 3.86 27.07 -12.92
CA SER A 331 3.26 27.92 -13.97
C SER A 331 4.07 29.21 -14.23
N ARG A 332 4.64 29.83 -13.18
CA ARG A 332 5.49 31.03 -13.32
C ARG A 332 6.85 30.68 -13.92
N PHE A 333 7.44 29.57 -13.48
CA PHE A 333 8.66 29.03 -14.06
C PHE A 333 8.52 28.77 -15.56
N ASP A 334 7.47 28.05 -15.96
CA ASP A 334 7.21 27.74 -17.37
C ASP A 334 7.04 29.02 -18.22
N LYS A 335 6.45 30.08 -17.66
CA LYS A 335 6.36 31.38 -18.34
C LYS A 335 7.72 32.05 -18.54
N VAL A 336 8.61 32.00 -17.53
CA VAL A 336 9.99 32.52 -17.67
C VAL A 336 10.74 31.72 -18.73
N MET A 337 10.67 30.37 -18.66
CA MET A 337 11.33 29.52 -19.66
C MET A 337 10.86 29.81 -21.08
N LYS A 338 9.54 29.96 -21.27
CA LYS A 338 8.98 30.32 -22.57
C LYS A 338 9.48 31.70 -23.06
N ARG A 339 9.54 32.70 -22.18
CA ARG A 339 9.95 34.08 -22.53
C ARG A 339 11.43 34.15 -22.92
N LEU A 340 12.26 33.35 -22.27
CA LEU A 340 13.69 33.24 -22.54
C LEU A 340 14.06 32.18 -23.57
N ASN A 341 13.06 31.48 -24.15
CA ASN A 341 13.25 30.35 -25.07
C ASN A 341 14.12 29.21 -24.48
N LEU A 342 14.02 28.97 -23.17
CA LEU A 342 14.72 27.90 -22.46
C LEU A 342 13.81 26.68 -22.27
N LYS A 343 14.40 25.49 -22.10
CA LYS A 343 13.67 24.23 -22.01
C LYS A 343 14.00 23.46 -20.72
N HIS A 344 13.84 24.11 -19.57
CA HIS A 344 14.10 23.52 -18.27
C HIS A 344 12.81 23.22 -17.49
N HIS A 345 12.97 22.40 -16.45
CA HIS A 345 11.95 22.12 -15.46
C HIS A 345 12.39 22.57 -14.08
N PRO A 346 11.47 22.86 -13.14
CA PRO A 346 11.84 23.39 -11.83
C PRO A 346 12.90 22.57 -11.09
N HIS A 347 12.91 21.25 -11.17
CA HIS A 347 13.91 20.42 -10.50
C HIS A 347 15.33 20.55 -11.07
N GLU A 348 15.48 21.05 -12.29
CA GLU A 348 16.79 21.25 -12.92
C GLU A 348 17.59 22.41 -12.30
N THR A 349 16.93 23.37 -11.65
CA THR A 349 17.60 24.38 -10.83
C THR A 349 18.43 23.76 -9.71
N ARG A 350 17.85 22.78 -9.03
CA ARG A 350 18.55 22.03 -7.96
C ARG A 350 19.64 21.12 -8.54
N HIS A 351 19.45 20.53 -9.70
CA HIS A 351 20.51 19.79 -10.40
C HIS A 351 21.66 20.72 -10.76
N THR A 352 21.37 21.93 -11.20
CA THR A 352 22.34 22.99 -11.48
C THR A 352 23.15 23.33 -10.24
N PHE A 353 22.48 23.57 -9.10
CA PHE A 353 23.16 23.80 -7.82
C PHE A 353 24.15 22.69 -7.48
N ILE A 354 23.69 21.42 -7.54
CA ILE A 354 24.52 20.26 -7.21
C ILE A 354 25.71 20.15 -8.15
N THR A 355 25.50 20.36 -9.46
CA THR A 355 26.56 20.30 -10.47
C THR A 355 27.60 21.41 -10.24
N LYS A 356 27.15 22.64 -10.03
CA LYS A 356 28.04 23.78 -9.72
C LYS A 356 28.82 23.54 -8.43
N ALA A 357 28.15 23.10 -7.36
CA ALA A 357 28.81 22.83 -6.08
C ALA A 357 29.91 21.77 -6.25
N LYS A 358 29.65 20.69 -6.97
CA LYS A 358 30.66 19.66 -7.25
C LYS A 358 31.82 20.21 -8.08
N SER A 359 31.54 20.99 -9.12
CA SER A 359 32.57 21.62 -9.96
C SER A 359 33.44 22.62 -9.18
N CYS A 360 32.89 23.26 -8.17
CA CYS A 360 33.62 24.18 -7.31
C CYS A 360 34.32 23.51 -6.11
N GLY A 361 34.32 22.18 -6.02
CA GLY A 361 34.98 21.43 -4.96
C GLY A 361 34.34 21.58 -3.59
N VAL A 362 33.01 21.75 -3.53
CA VAL A 362 32.24 21.73 -2.29
C VAL A 362 32.31 20.34 -1.67
N ASP A 363 32.58 20.26 -0.36
CA ASP A 363 32.63 19.02 0.39
C ASP A 363 31.34 18.21 0.19
N GLU A 364 31.47 16.92 -0.18
CA GLU A 364 30.32 16.11 -0.56
C GLU A 364 29.36 15.87 0.60
N TYR A 365 29.86 15.76 1.82
CA TYR A 365 29.02 15.57 3.00
C TYR A 365 28.23 16.84 3.30
N ILE A 366 28.87 18.00 3.25
CA ILE A 366 28.20 19.30 3.41
C ILE A 366 27.17 19.51 2.32
N LEU A 367 27.48 19.17 1.07
CA LEU A 367 26.53 19.22 -0.02
C LEU A 367 25.31 18.36 0.25
N LYS A 368 25.48 17.11 0.74
CA LYS A 368 24.37 16.23 1.13
C LYS A 368 23.52 16.83 2.25
N LEU A 369 24.12 17.48 3.23
CA LEU A 369 23.40 18.19 4.31
C LEU A 369 22.56 19.34 3.76
N ILE A 370 23.16 20.21 2.93
CA ILE A 370 22.47 21.37 2.33
C ILE A 370 21.28 20.90 1.47
N VAL A 371 21.48 19.92 0.60
CA VAL A 371 20.42 19.45 -0.28
C VAL A 371 19.45 18.47 0.40
N GLY A 372 19.77 17.93 1.56
CA GLY A 372 18.92 16.98 2.30
C GLY A 372 18.81 15.64 1.57
N HIS A 373 19.94 15.08 1.14
CA HIS A 373 20.07 13.71 0.71
C HIS A 373 20.33 12.79 1.90
N ALA A 374 19.91 11.52 1.78
CA ALA A 374 20.25 10.53 2.78
C ALA A 374 21.78 10.35 2.83
N ILE A 375 22.30 10.17 4.02
CA ILE A 375 23.70 9.87 4.27
C ILE A 375 23.73 8.43 4.77
N ASP A 376 24.25 7.54 3.94
CA ASP A 376 24.28 6.10 4.20
C ASP A 376 25.50 5.72 5.05
N ASP A 377 26.55 6.56 5.07
CA ASP A 377 27.72 6.35 5.90
C ASP A 377 27.41 6.64 7.38
N ILE A 378 27.58 5.63 8.22
CA ILE A 378 27.29 5.70 9.67
C ILE A 378 28.28 6.64 10.35
N THR A 379 29.56 6.64 9.93
CA THR A 379 30.61 7.49 10.52
C THR A 379 30.28 8.96 10.30
N GLU A 380 29.94 9.31 9.06
CA GLU A 380 29.54 10.68 8.70
C GLU A 380 28.24 11.10 9.41
N LYS A 381 27.27 10.22 9.52
CA LYS A 381 25.96 10.51 10.10
C LYS A 381 26.00 10.70 11.62
N VAL A 382 26.81 9.93 12.33
CA VAL A 382 26.80 9.86 13.80
C VAL A 382 27.90 10.71 14.41
N TYR A 383 29.09 10.73 13.80
CA TYR A 383 30.28 11.31 14.41
C TYR A 383 30.70 12.66 13.81
N THR A 384 30.10 13.06 12.69
CA THR A 384 30.49 14.29 12.00
C THR A 384 29.41 15.34 12.13
N HIS A 385 29.64 16.36 12.97
CA HIS A 385 28.80 17.54 13.09
C HIS A 385 29.48 18.70 12.35
N ARG A 386 28.73 19.35 11.44
CA ARG A 386 29.21 20.54 10.74
C ARG A 386 28.58 21.80 11.34
N THR A 387 29.39 22.83 11.56
CA THR A 387 28.89 24.12 12.03
C THR A 387 28.26 24.90 10.89
N ILE A 388 27.44 25.91 11.25
CA ILE A 388 26.84 26.80 10.25
C ILE A 388 27.93 27.56 9.47
N GLU A 389 29.02 27.93 10.11
CA GLU A 389 30.15 28.59 9.49
C GLU A 389 30.82 27.73 8.42
N GLN A 390 30.98 26.42 8.70
CA GLN A 390 31.50 25.47 7.71
C GLN A 390 30.55 25.33 6.52
N LEU A 391 29.23 25.26 6.77
CA LEU A 391 28.25 25.22 5.67
C LEU A 391 28.31 26.49 4.82
N LYS A 392 28.49 27.65 5.43
CA LYS A 392 28.62 28.93 4.71
C LYS A 392 29.91 28.99 3.89
N ALA A 393 31.03 28.63 4.48
CA ALA A 393 32.32 28.58 3.79
C ALA A 393 32.27 27.72 2.52
N GLU A 394 31.60 26.55 2.62
CA GLU A 394 31.41 25.67 1.48
C GLU A 394 30.43 26.26 0.44
N MET A 395 29.36 26.94 0.89
CA MET A 395 28.42 27.60 -0.01
C MET A 395 29.09 28.74 -0.82
N GLU A 396 30.01 29.50 -0.21
CA GLU A 396 30.71 30.61 -0.83
C GLU A 396 31.72 30.18 -1.92
N LYS A 397 32.12 28.90 -1.96
CA LYS A 397 32.92 28.36 -3.08
C LYS A 397 32.18 28.36 -4.41
N ILE A 398 30.84 28.39 -4.39
CA ILE A 398 30.03 28.34 -5.61
C ILE A 398 30.11 29.71 -6.29
N THR A 399 30.74 29.79 -7.45
CA THR A 399 30.88 31.04 -8.21
C THR A 399 29.62 31.36 -9.02
N LYS A 400 29.56 32.65 -9.49
CA LYS A 400 28.48 33.13 -10.37
C LYS A 400 28.44 32.33 -11.69
#